data_51c2c38f0a33a538c7d6190475f3f8da
#
_entry.id   51c2c38f0a33a538c7d6190475f3f8da
#
_cell.length_a   1.000
_cell.length_b   1.000
_cell.length_c   1.000
_cell.angle_alpha   90.00
_cell.angle_beta   90.00
_cell.angle_gamma   90.00
#
_symmetry.space_group_name_H-M   'P 1'
#
loop_
_entity.id
_entity.type
_entity.pdbx_description
1 polymer ?
#
loop_
_entity_poly.entity_id
_entity_poly.type
_entity_poly.pdbx_seq_one_letter_code
_entity_poly.pdbx_strand_id
1 'polypeptide(L)'
;RYQGAFGERVRIHSDGTFGAGTDNKSTYNDNGSSSSGFTMNGPSKYTSVARWDATPFFVNRMNAEGNLIAFYESGVSIGAITVNASGVITYNPFLGAHKGRLSDGSKPTILPGTILESISQSIEWKTATISNVGSASSTVVIPYYGVKTSGTDTVSYGGASYTGTVGFSSNYQPTGDNKHVCIKVSDTASSKAVGGVFVGWDNSVNDAKDNGLDEPYNDLRVGGVGNYFIRIKSGETVAIGDLVESNGDGTGKVQSDDIIRSKTVGKITSTNVIKTYSDGSFLVTAVLYAG
;
A
#
# COMPACT_ATOMS: atom_id res chain seq x y z
N ARG A 1 13.79 -40.07 -13.74
CA ARG A 1 15.13 -39.51 -13.46
C ARG A 1 16.00 -39.71 -14.68
N TYR A 2 16.19 -38.70 -15.50
CA TYR A 2 17.15 -38.74 -16.61
C TYR A 2 18.45 -38.11 -16.08
N GLN A 3 19.43 -38.93 -15.76
CA GLN A 3 20.79 -38.50 -15.44
C GLN A 3 21.63 -38.64 -16.74
N GLY A 4 21.65 -37.57 -17.53
CA GLY A 4 22.67 -37.37 -18.53
C GLY A 4 23.78 -36.47 -17.98
N ALA A 5 24.91 -36.34 -18.68
CA ALA A 5 26.06 -35.50 -18.32
C ALA A 5 25.77 -33.99 -18.19
N PHE A 6 24.53 -33.59 -18.24
CA PHE A 6 23.97 -32.26 -18.06
C PHE A 6 23.06 -32.35 -16.85
N GLY A 7 23.34 -31.70 -15.77
CA GLY A 7 22.66 -31.73 -14.49
C GLY A 7 21.12 -31.82 -14.50
N GLU A 8 20.52 -32.05 -13.37
CA GLU A 8 19.07 -32.21 -13.23
C GLU A 8 18.31 -30.98 -13.79
N ARG A 9 17.37 -31.22 -14.70
CA ARG A 9 16.62 -30.15 -15.36
C ARG A 9 15.23 -29.92 -14.78
N VAL A 10 14.66 -30.97 -14.17
CA VAL A 10 13.33 -30.94 -13.56
C VAL A 10 13.32 -31.79 -12.31
N ARG A 11 12.74 -31.29 -11.24
CA ARG A 11 12.58 -31.99 -9.97
C ARG A 11 11.17 -31.81 -9.43
N ILE A 12 10.62 -32.90 -8.88
CA ILE A 12 9.50 -32.84 -7.96
C ILE A 12 10.03 -33.24 -6.59
N HIS A 13 9.94 -32.31 -5.64
CA HIS A 13 10.36 -32.54 -4.27
C HIS A 13 9.29 -33.36 -3.50
N SER A 14 9.69 -33.98 -2.38
CA SER A 14 8.80 -34.79 -1.55
C SER A 14 7.61 -34.02 -0.96
N ASP A 15 7.71 -32.69 -0.85
CA ASP A 15 6.64 -31.79 -0.42
C ASP A 15 5.72 -31.34 -1.55
N GLY A 16 5.91 -31.86 -2.77
CA GLY A 16 5.11 -31.50 -3.95
C GLY A 16 5.58 -30.21 -4.66
N THR A 17 6.72 -29.63 -4.28
CA THR A 17 7.29 -28.51 -5.01
C THR A 17 7.89 -29.00 -6.33
N PHE A 18 7.53 -28.35 -7.45
CA PHE A 18 8.10 -28.57 -8.77
C PHE A 18 9.17 -27.51 -9.06
N GLY A 19 10.34 -27.93 -9.49
CA GLY A 19 11.44 -27.07 -9.93
C GLY A 19 11.90 -27.44 -11.35
N ALA A 20 12.17 -26.42 -12.17
CA ALA A 20 12.78 -26.59 -13.49
C ALA A 20 14.01 -25.67 -13.60
N GLY A 21 15.15 -26.28 -13.93
CA GLY A 21 16.45 -25.60 -14.00
C GLY A 21 17.02 -25.18 -12.64
N THR A 22 16.42 -25.63 -11.56
CA THR A 22 16.84 -25.32 -10.19
C THR A 22 16.41 -26.43 -9.24
N ASP A 23 17.15 -26.62 -8.16
CA ASP A 23 16.78 -27.42 -6.98
C ASP A 23 16.32 -26.53 -5.80
N ASN A 24 16.39 -25.22 -5.95
CA ASN A 24 15.91 -24.26 -4.97
C ASN A 24 14.38 -24.19 -5.00
N LYS A 25 13.75 -24.39 -3.82
CA LYS A 25 12.29 -24.35 -3.65
C LYS A 25 11.72 -22.92 -3.57
N SER A 26 12.57 -21.92 -3.46
CA SER A 26 12.20 -20.51 -3.23
C SER A 26 13.09 -19.56 -4.03
N THR A 27 13.07 -19.70 -5.35
CA THR A 27 13.94 -18.93 -6.26
C THR A 27 13.77 -17.42 -6.16
N TYR A 28 12.61 -16.94 -5.68
CA TYR A 28 12.30 -15.51 -5.61
C TYR A 28 13.10 -14.73 -4.55
N ASN A 29 13.60 -15.39 -3.51
CA ASN A 29 14.32 -14.75 -2.40
C ASN A 29 15.82 -15.10 -2.35
N ASP A 30 16.32 -15.75 -3.39
CA ASP A 30 17.73 -16.11 -3.53
C ASP A 30 18.42 -15.16 -4.52
N ASN A 31 19.62 -14.73 -4.20
CA ASN A 31 20.45 -13.86 -5.03
C ASN A 31 21.71 -14.56 -5.56
N GLY A 32 21.79 -15.87 -5.46
CA GLY A 32 22.88 -16.67 -5.99
C GLY A 32 22.76 -16.91 -7.50
N SER A 33 23.85 -16.81 -8.24
CA SER A 33 23.87 -17.04 -9.70
C SER A 33 23.43 -18.46 -10.11
N SER A 34 23.55 -19.43 -9.21
CA SER A 34 23.13 -20.83 -9.40
C SER A 34 21.64 -21.07 -9.14
N SER A 35 20.90 -20.08 -8.62
CA SER A 35 19.50 -20.23 -8.19
C SER A 35 18.50 -19.82 -9.26
N SER A 36 18.96 -19.57 -10.49
CA SER A 36 18.08 -19.28 -11.62
C SER A 36 17.19 -20.49 -11.94
N GLY A 37 15.91 -20.24 -12.18
CA GLY A 37 14.98 -21.29 -12.54
C GLY A 37 13.52 -20.92 -12.36
N PHE A 38 12.67 -21.91 -12.55
CA PHE A 38 11.22 -21.82 -12.36
C PHE A 38 10.81 -22.75 -11.21
N THR A 39 10.00 -22.26 -10.29
CA THR A 39 9.52 -23.02 -9.15
C THR A 39 8.01 -22.84 -8.98
N MET A 40 7.30 -23.96 -8.77
CA MET A 40 5.92 -23.99 -8.28
C MET A 40 5.95 -24.60 -6.89
N ASN A 41 5.81 -23.79 -5.86
CA ASN A 41 5.91 -24.25 -4.48
C ASN A 41 4.59 -24.90 -4.04
N GLY A 42 4.64 -26.21 -3.77
CA GLY A 42 3.48 -27.00 -3.39
C GLY A 42 2.87 -26.59 -2.03
N PRO A 43 3.67 -26.50 -0.96
CA PRO A 43 3.18 -26.08 0.37
C PRO A 43 2.59 -24.67 0.38
N SER A 44 3.29 -23.70 -0.19
CA SER A 44 2.92 -22.26 -0.10
C SER A 44 2.06 -21.74 -1.26
N LYS A 45 1.79 -22.58 -2.29
CA LYS A 45 0.88 -22.29 -3.42
C LYS A 45 1.27 -21.07 -4.25
N TYR A 46 2.54 -20.80 -4.45
CA TYR A 46 3.01 -19.73 -5.35
C TYR A 46 3.88 -20.29 -6.48
N THR A 47 4.05 -19.47 -7.51
CA THR A 47 4.98 -19.70 -8.62
C THR A 47 6.03 -18.60 -8.63
N SER A 48 7.29 -18.95 -8.82
CA SER A 48 8.37 -17.99 -8.97
C SER A 48 9.27 -18.32 -10.16
N VAL A 49 9.81 -17.26 -10.78
CA VAL A 49 10.80 -17.35 -11.86
C VAL A 49 11.95 -16.42 -11.48
N ALA A 50 13.16 -16.94 -11.49
CA ALA A 50 14.36 -16.15 -11.25
C ALA A 50 15.41 -16.42 -12.31
N ARG A 51 16.15 -15.40 -12.70
CA ARG A 51 17.26 -15.51 -13.63
C ARG A 51 18.35 -14.52 -13.26
N TRP A 52 19.58 -15.00 -13.14
CA TRP A 52 20.73 -14.16 -12.88
C TRP A 52 21.04 -13.30 -14.12
N ASP A 53 21.16 -11.98 -13.90
CA ASP A 53 21.65 -10.98 -14.86
C ASP A 53 20.93 -10.97 -16.24
N ALA A 54 19.64 -11.34 -16.27
CA ALA A 54 18.82 -11.24 -17.49
C ALA A 54 17.33 -11.22 -17.18
N THR A 55 16.49 -10.93 -18.18
CA THR A 55 15.03 -10.93 -18.05
C THR A 55 14.51 -12.32 -17.67
N PRO A 56 13.87 -12.49 -16.51
CA PRO A 56 13.44 -13.79 -16.02
C PRO A 56 12.13 -14.28 -16.64
N PHE A 57 11.28 -13.35 -17.10
CA PHE A 57 9.93 -13.67 -17.55
C PHE A 57 9.53 -12.84 -18.77
N PHE A 58 9.12 -13.51 -19.82
CA PHE A 58 8.63 -12.89 -21.05
C PHE A 58 7.15 -13.20 -21.18
N VAL A 59 6.33 -12.18 -21.39
CA VAL A 59 4.92 -12.31 -21.74
C VAL A 59 4.73 -11.82 -23.15
N ASN A 60 4.22 -12.68 -24.02
CA ASN A 60 3.98 -12.36 -25.41
C ASN A 60 2.52 -12.69 -25.79
N ARG A 61 1.82 -11.70 -26.31
CA ARG A 61 0.53 -11.86 -26.95
C ARG A 61 0.71 -11.75 -28.47
N MET A 62 0.61 -12.88 -29.12
CA MET A 62 0.73 -12.94 -30.59
C MET A 62 -0.59 -12.57 -31.23
N ASN A 63 -0.64 -11.51 -31.99
CA ASN A 63 -1.82 -11.04 -32.71
C ASN A 63 -2.88 -10.36 -31.82
N ALA A 64 -3.30 -9.17 -32.22
CA ALA A 64 -4.28 -8.29 -31.57
C ALA A 64 -3.89 -7.71 -30.19
N GLU A 65 -4.52 -6.59 -29.85
CA GLU A 65 -4.46 -5.95 -28.54
C GLU A 65 -5.18 -6.76 -27.45
N GLY A 66 -4.91 -6.47 -26.20
CA GLY A 66 -5.62 -7.05 -25.05
C GLY A 66 -4.71 -7.37 -23.86
N ASN A 67 -5.20 -8.20 -22.94
CA ASN A 67 -4.49 -8.51 -21.72
C ASN A 67 -3.22 -9.30 -21.95
N LEU A 68 -2.13 -8.84 -21.35
CA LEU A 68 -0.88 -9.58 -21.18
C LEU A 68 -0.87 -10.35 -19.86
N ILE A 69 -1.34 -9.69 -18.78
CA ILE A 69 -1.52 -10.28 -17.46
C ILE A 69 -2.87 -9.81 -16.93
N ALA A 70 -3.67 -10.71 -16.39
CA ALA A 70 -4.96 -10.38 -15.78
C ALA A 70 -4.93 -10.73 -14.27
N PHE A 71 -5.52 -9.85 -13.46
CA PHE A 71 -5.63 -10.01 -12.01
C PHE A 71 -7.09 -10.30 -11.65
N TYR A 72 -7.27 -11.28 -10.77
CA TYR A 72 -8.58 -11.71 -10.31
C TYR A 72 -8.63 -11.75 -8.79
N GLU A 73 -9.77 -11.39 -8.22
CA GLU A 73 -10.12 -11.60 -6.83
C GLU A 73 -11.47 -12.31 -6.75
N SER A 74 -11.52 -13.44 -6.03
CA SER A 74 -12.74 -14.25 -5.89
C SER A 74 -13.44 -14.56 -7.22
N GLY A 75 -12.67 -14.79 -8.28
CA GLY A 75 -13.17 -15.11 -9.62
C GLY A 75 -13.60 -13.89 -10.46
N VAL A 76 -13.53 -12.69 -9.92
CA VAL A 76 -13.86 -11.45 -10.62
C VAL A 76 -12.57 -10.78 -11.10
N SER A 77 -12.55 -10.33 -12.36
CA SER A 77 -11.43 -9.56 -12.90
C SER A 77 -11.39 -8.18 -12.26
N ILE A 78 -10.25 -7.86 -11.61
CA ILE A 78 -10.04 -6.59 -10.90
C ILE A 78 -9.05 -5.68 -11.62
N GLY A 79 -8.32 -6.18 -12.59
CA GLY A 79 -7.36 -5.38 -13.36
C GLY A 79 -6.52 -6.21 -14.31
N ALA A 80 -5.74 -5.51 -15.13
CA ALA A 80 -4.87 -6.14 -16.10
C ALA A 80 -3.68 -5.23 -16.47
N ILE A 81 -2.61 -5.88 -16.93
CA ILE A 81 -1.59 -5.23 -17.77
C ILE A 81 -1.96 -5.57 -19.21
N THR A 82 -2.17 -4.55 -20.03
CA THR A 82 -2.67 -4.71 -21.40
C THR A 82 -1.73 -4.08 -22.42
N VAL A 83 -1.81 -4.52 -23.66
CA VAL A 83 -1.23 -3.84 -24.80
C VAL A 83 -2.35 -3.36 -25.73
N ASN A 84 -2.25 -2.10 -26.21
CA ASN A 84 -3.18 -1.57 -27.20
C ASN A 84 -2.65 -1.73 -28.63
N ALA A 85 -3.49 -1.38 -29.62
CA ALA A 85 -3.15 -1.48 -31.05
C ALA A 85 -1.91 -0.67 -31.46
N SER A 86 -1.52 0.34 -30.69
CA SER A 86 -0.31 1.15 -30.91
C SER A 86 0.93 0.60 -30.22
N GLY A 87 0.86 -0.57 -29.59
CA GLY A 87 1.97 -1.19 -28.88
C GLY A 87 2.27 -0.58 -27.49
N VAL A 88 1.36 0.22 -26.96
CA VAL A 88 1.53 0.85 -25.63
C VAL A 88 1.04 -0.11 -24.56
N ILE A 89 1.89 -0.30 -23.53
CA ILE A 89 1.52 -1.03 -22.31
C ILE A 89 0.74 -0.11 -21.39
N THR A 90 -0.39 -0.59 -20.89
CA THR A 90 -1.22 0.11 -19.91
C THR A 90 -1.55 -0.76 -18.71
N TYR A 91 -1.66 -0.12 -17.55
CA TYR A 91 -2.17 -0.72 -16.32
C TYR A 91 -3.63 -0.28 -16.17
N ASN A 92 -4.55 -1.22 -16.05
CA ASN A 92 -5.97 -0.90 -16.08
C ASN A 92 -6.73 -1.63 -14.96
N PRO A 93 -7.42 -0.92 -14.06
CA PRO A 93 -7.32 0.54 -13.85
C PRO A 93 -5.97 0.94 -13.22
N PHE A 94 -5.57 2.20 -13.40
CA PHE A 94 -4.35 2.72 -12.78
C PHE A 94 -4.68 3.73 -11.68
N LEU A 95 -4.24 3.43 -10.46
CA LEU A 95 -4.19 4.35 -9.34
C LEU A 95 -2.82 4.20 -8.66
N GLY A 96 -2.01 5.24 -8.73
CA GLY A 96 -0.79 5.36 -7.94
C GLY A 96 -1.15 5.72 -6.50
N ALA A 97 -0.97 4.76 -5.60
CA ALA A 97 -1.24 4.95 -4.19
C ALA A 97 -0.01 4.60 -3.35
N HIS A 98 0.16 5.29 -2.24
CA HIS A 98 1.18 5.01 -1.26
C HIS A 98 0.56 4.84 0.12
N LYS A 99 1.34 4.34 1.08
CA LYS A 99 0.91 4.22 2.47
C LYS A 99 1.11 5.53 3.20
N GLY A 100 0.16 5.87 4.04
CA GLY A 100 0.22 6.97 4.96
C GLY A 100 -0.27 6.58 6.34
N ARG A 101 0.05 7.42 7.31
CA ARG A 101 -0.40 7.24 8.69
C ARG A 101 -0.75 8.58 9.30
N LEU A 102 -1.85 8.63 10.05
CA LEU A 102 -2.18 9.83 10.81
C LEU A 102 -1.15 10.06 11.92
N SER A 103 -0.84 11.32 12.20
CA SER A 103 0.19 11.70 13.18
C SER A 103 -0.05 11.18 14.59
N ASP A 104 -1.32 11.00 14.95
CA ASP A 104 -1.74 10.46 16.24
C ASP A 104 -1.93 8.92 16.22
N GLY A 105 -1.73 8.28 15.06
CA GLY A 105 -1.92 6.85 14.88
C GLY A 105 -3.35 6.36 15.04
N SER A 106 -4.30 7.27 15.12
CA SER A 106 -5.71 6.93 15.25
C SER A 106 -6.29 6.33 13.97
N LYS A 107 -7.48 5.74 14.07
CA LYS A 107 -8.25 5.21 12.94
C LYS A 107 -9.67 5.77 12.97
N PRO A 108 -9.83 7.09 12.76
CA PRO A 108 -11.16 7.67 12.71
C PRO A 108 -11.91 7.22 11.45
N THR A 109 -13.23 7.47 11.42
CA THR A 109 -14.00 7.29 10.20
C THR A 109 -13.63 8.38 9.20
N ILE A 110 -12.94 7.99 8.12
CA ILE A 110 -12.63 8.86 6.98
C ILE A 110 -13.40 8.34 5.76
N LEU A 111 -14.08 9.24 5.08
CA LEU A 111 -14.86 8.89 3.90
C LEU A 111 -13.94 8.78 2.66
N PRO A 112 -14.15 7.79 1.77
CA PRO A 112 -13.40 7.70 0.51
C PRO A 112 -13.44 9.03 -0.27
N GLY A 113 -12.32 9.36 -0.93
CA GLY A 113 -12.17 10.62 -1.68
C GLY A 113 -11.87 11.85 -0.82
N THR A 114 -11.82 11.71 0.53
CA THR A 114 -11.41 12.80 1.43
C THR A 114 -9.98 13.23 1.13
N ILE A 115 -9.74 14.53 0.98
CA ILE A 115 -8.43 15.11 0.70
C ILE A 115 -7.55 15.03 1.94
N LEU A 116 -6.31 14.61 1.74
CA LEU A 116 -5.28 14.45 2.76
C LEU A 116 -4.12 15.41 2.50
N GLU A 117 -3.48 15.86 3.57
CA GLU A 117 -2.25 16.68 3.49
C GLU A 117 -1.10 16.00 4.24
N SER A 118 0.10 16.11 3.65
CA SER A 118 1.34 15.73 4.31
C SER A 118 1.66 16.75 5.40
N ILE A 119 2.22 16.28 6.50
CA ILE A 119 2.74 17.13 7.57
C ILE A 119 4.25 16.91 7.71
N SER A 120 4.95 17.95 8.18
CA SER A 120 6.40 17.91 8.39
C SER A 120 6.73 17.14 9.67
N GLN A 121 6.40 15.85 9.65
CA GLN A 121 6.65 14.91 10.74
C GLN A 121 7.00 13.55 10.15
N SER A 122 7.98 12.88 10.73
CA SER A 122 8.26 11.48 10.43
C SER A 122 7.41 10.56 11.28
N ILE A 123 7.07 9.39 10.75
CA ILE A 123 6.49 8.33 11.58
C ILE A 123 7.54 7.89 12.59
N GLU A 124 7.20 8.01 13.85
CA GLU A 124 8.08 7.61 14.95
C GLU A 124 7.79 6.17 15.37
N TRP A 125 8.84 5.37 15.38
CA TRP A 125 8.86 4.04 15.96
C TRP A 125 9.58 4.09 17.30
N LYS A 126 8.95 3.62 18.38
CA LYS A 126 9.56 3.54 19.71
C LYS A 126 9.80 2.10 20.09
N THR A 127 10.91 1.86 20.76
CA THR A 127 11.16 0.59 21.42
C THR A 127 10.53 0.62 22.81
N ALA A 128 9.57 -0.25 23.06
CA ALA A 128 9.02 -0.46 24.37
C ALA A 128 9.75 -1.59 25.07
N THR A 129 10.19 -1.36 26.30
CA THR A 129 10.67 -2.39 27.21
C THR A 129 9.50 -2.79 28.13
N ILE A 130 9.12 -4.07 28.07
CA ILE A 130 8.07 -4.62 28.92
C ILE A 130 8.73 -5.44 29.99
N SER A 131 8.52 -5.05 31.26
CA SER A 131 8.99 -5.80 32.41
C SER A 131 7.85 -6.68 32.93
N ASN A 132 8.01 -7.98 32.81
CA ASN A 132 7.06 -8.96 33.36
C ASN A 132 7.40 -9.26 34.83
N VAL A 133 6.36 -9.37 35.66
CA VAL A 133 6.53 -9.75 37.05
C VAL A 133 7.03 -11.19 37.11
N GLY A 134 8.28 -11.39 37.54
CA GLY A 134 8.92 -12.71 37.72
C GLY A 134 9.63 -13.30 36.50
N SER A 135 9.79 -12.58 35.40
CA SER A 135 10.51 -13.05 34.22
C SER A 135 11.41 -11.96 33.61
N ALA A 136 12.25 -12.36 32.65
CA ALA A 136 13.17 -11.46 31.98
C ALA A 136 12.42 -10.34 31.22
N SER A 137 13.03 -9.15 31.16
CA SER A 137 12.53 -8.05 30.35
C SER A 137 12.59 -8.40 28.87
N SER A 138 11.52 -8.17 28.15
CA SER A 138 11.48 -8.29 26.69
C SER A 138 11.45 -6.90 26.06
N THR A 139 12.25 -6.71 25.03
CA THR A 139 12.23 -5.47 24.22
C THR A 139 11.45 -5.72 22.95
N VAL A 140 10.43 -4.92 22.69
CA VAL A 140 9.62 -5.00 21.48
C VAL A 140 9.64 -3.66 20.76
N VAL A 141 9.66 -3.70 19.45
CA VAL A 141 9.48 -2.51 18.60
C VAL A 141 8.00 -2.36 18.33
N ILE A 142 7.41 -1.28 18.80
CA ILE A 142 5.99 -0.98 18.59
C ILE A 142 5.86 0.40 17.95
N PRO A 143 4.83 0.62 17.12
CA PRO A 143 4.46 1.96 16.71
C PRO A 143 4.06 2.75 17.95
N TYR A 144 4.46 4.00 18.02
CA TYR A 144 4.26 4.88 19.19
C TYR A 144 2.79 5.05 19.59
N TYR A 145 1.86 4.81 18.72
CA TYR A 145 0.46 5.16 18.84
C TYR A 145 -0.33 4.12 19.67
N GLY A 146 -0.99 4.60 20.70
CA GLY A 146 -1.93 3.82 21.50
C GLY A 146 -1.32 3.08 22.69
N VAL A 147 -0.01 3.19 22.93
CA VAL A 147 0.65 2.60 24.09
C VAL A 147 0.85 3.66 25.17
N LYS A 148 0.55 3.32 26.42
CA LYS A 148 0.78 4.21 27.55
C LYS A 148 2.26 4.57 27.65
N THR A 149 2.55 5.83 27.86
CA THR A 149 3.91 6.32 28.07
C THR A 149 4.45 6.03 29.47
N SER A 150 3.57 5.59 30.39
CA SER A 150 3.94 5.16 31.74
C SER A 150 2.84 4.28 32.33
N GLY A 151 3.21 3.44 33.28
CA GLY A 151 2.29 2.55 34.01
C GLY A 151 2.19 1.14 33.39
N THR A 152 1.20 0.37 33.81
CA THR A 152 0.97 -1.01 33.36
C THR A 152 0.11 -1.02 32.09
N ASP A 153 0.53 -1.76 31.10
CA ASP A 153 -0.23 -2.01 29.87
C ASP A 153 -0.06 -3.46 29.39
N THR A 154 -0.91 -3.89 28.48
CA THR A 154 -0.81 -5.19 27.82
C THR A 154 -0.46 -4.99 26.36
N VAL A 155 0.64 -5.60 25.92
CA VAL A 155 1.14 -5.53 24.57
C VAL A 155 1.21 -6.92 23.98
N SER A 156 0.67 -7.12 22.80
CA SER A 156 0.79 -8.39 22.05
C SER A 156 2.06 -8.37 21.21
N TYR A 157 2.86 -9.42 21.29
CA TYR A 157 4.09 -9.60 20.52
C TYR A 157 4.38 -11.07 20.27
N GLY A 158 4.63 -11.46 19.03
CA GLY A 158 4.99 -12.84 18.67
C GLY A 158 3.93 -13.86 19.03
N GLY A 159 2.63 -13.53 18.98
CA GLY A 159 1.52 -14.40 19.37
C GLY A 159 1.30 -14.53 20.88
N ALA A 160 2.05 -13.79 21.71
CA ALA A 160 1.91 -13.76 23.16
C ALA A 160 1.49 -12.37 23.66
N SER A 161 0.70 -12.34 24.74
CA SER A 161 0.35 -11.10 25.43
C SER A 161 1.24 -10.91 26.66
N TYR A 162 1.85 -9.74 26.76
CA TYR A 162 2.70 -9.34 27.88
C TYR A 162 2.05 -8.20 28.63
N THR A 163 1.79 -8.41 29.90
CA THR A 163 1.24 -7.33 30.78
C THR A 163 2.33 -6.92 31.76
N GLY A 164 2.67 -5.66 31.76
CA GLY A 164 3.73 -5.17 32.63
C GLY A 164 3.92 -3.65 32.52
N THR A 165 4.95 -3.14 33.20
CA THR A 165 5.32 -1.73 33.07
C THR A 165 5.97 -1.47 31.74
N VAL A 166 5.42 -0.53 30.96
CA VAL A 166 5.95 -0.16 29.66
C VAL A 166 6.85 1.06 29.83
N GLY A 167 8.10 0.91 29.42
CA GLY A 167 9.08 1.99 29.36
C GLY A 167 9.58 2.17 27.92
N PHE A 168 9.73 3.41 27.48
CA PHE A 168 10.30 3.73 26.16
C PHE A 168 11.76 4.17 26.32
N SER A 169 12.66 3.50 25.62
CA SER A 169 14.10 3.77 25.73
C SER A 169 14.59 4.84 24.73
N SER A 170 14.01 4.96 23.56
CA SER A 170 14.36 5.98 22.56
C SER A 170 13.42 5.91 21.36
N ASN A 171 13.44 6.95 20.52
CA ASN A 171 12.82 6.88 19.22
C ASN A 171 13.63 5.94 18.34
N TYR A 172 12.98 4.91 17.84
CA TYR A 172 13.56 4.01 16.86
C TYR A 172 12.97 4.36 15.50
N GLN A 173 13.82 4.81 14.58
CA GLN A 173 13.49 4.93 13.18
C GLN A 173 14.00 3.65 12.50
N PRO A 174 13.13 2.80 11.92
CA PRO A 174 13.61 1.70 11.11
C PRO A 174 14.49 2.28 10.00
N THR A 175 15.72 1.81 9.90
CA THR A 175 16.63 2.25 8.85
C THR A 175 15.97 1.99 7.49
N GLY A 176 15.64 3.05 6.74
CA GLY A 176 15.01 2.94 5.44
C GLY A 176 13.48 2.86 5.45
N ASP A 177 12.78 3.25 6.52
CA ASP A 177 11.33 3.44 6.44
C ASP A 177 11.01 4.69 5.61
N ASN A 178 10.93 4.48 4.31
CA ASN A 178 10.45 5.43 3.32
C ASN A 178 9.04 5.05 2.80
N LYS A 179 8.37 4.11 3.46
CA LYS A 179 7.11 3.53 2.99
C LYS A 179 5.89 4.33 3.47
N HIS A 180 6.03 5.10 4.55
CA HIS A 180 4.92 5.78 5.20
C HIS A 180 5.11 7.30 5.19
N VAL A 181 4.10 7.99 4.72
CA VAL A 181 4.01 9.45 4.82
C VAL A 181 3.16 9.80 6.04
N CYS A 182 3.63 10.73 6.86
CA CYS A 182 2.83 11.26 7.95
C CYS A 182 1.83 12.29 7.40
N ILE A 183 0.55 12.06 7.65
CA ILE A 183 -0.54 12.80 7.02
C ILE A 183 -1.63 13.15 8.03
N LYS A 184 -2.49 14.05 7.62
CA LYS A 184 -3.76 14.40 8.28
C LYS A 184 -4.88 14.58 7.26
N VAL A 185 -6.13 14.57 7.70
CA VAL A 185 -7.22 15.09 6.87
C VAL A 185 -6.95 16.58 6.62
N SER A 186 -7.09 17.01 5.37
CA SER A 186 -6.81 18.40 5.01
C SER A 186 -7.71 19.36 5.79
N ASP A 187 -7.10 20.24 6.58
CA ASP A 187 -7.75 21.26 7.39
C ASP A 187 -7.41 22.68 6.92
N THR A 188 -6.68 22.80 5.81
CA THR A 188 -6.24 24.08 5.26
C THR A 188 -6.79 24.24 3.84
N ALA A 189 -7.56 25.31 3.63
CA ALA A 189 -8.06 25.63 2.31
C ALA A 189 -6.90 25.97 1.35
N SER A 190 -6.97 25.44 0.13
CA SER A 190 -5.96 25.64 -0.91
C SER A 190 -4.55 25.22 -0.47
N SER A 191 -4.43 24.21 0.41
CA SER A 191 -3.17 23.72 0.94
C SER A 191 -2.24 23.27 -0.21
N LYS A 192 -0.98 23.66 -0.13
CA LYS A 192 0.09 23.17 -1.03
C LYS A 192 0.65 21.83 -0.59
N ALA A 193 0.30 21.37 0.60
CA ALA A 193 0.78 20.13 1.18
C ALA A 193 -0.17 18.95 0.87
N VAL A 194 -1.10 19.11 -0.09
CA VAL A 194 -1.97 17.99 -0.49
C VAL A 194 -1.13 16.82 -0.94
N GLY A 195 -1.38 15.64 -0.35
CA GLY A 195 -0.67 14.39 -0.65
C GLY A 195 -1.54 13.36 -1.36
N GLY A 196 -2.79 13.71 -1.65
CA GLY A 196 -3.75 12.84 -2.33
C GLY A 196 -5.08 12.75 -1.63
N VAL A 197 -5.80 11.67 -1.91
CA VAL A 197 -7.13 11.40 -1.34
C VAL A 197 -7.13 10.07 -0.59
N PHE A 198 -7.97 9.96 0.41
CA PHE A 198 -8.18 8.72 1.15
C PHE A 198 -8.87 7.67 0.27
N VAL A 199 -8.21 6.52 0.10
CA VAL A 199 -8.72 5.37 -0.64
C VAL A 199 -9.38 4.37 0.30
N GLY A 200 -8.76 4.11 1.42
CA GLY A 200 -9.22 3.16 2.43
C GLY A 200 -8.14 2.88 3.46
N TRP A 201 -8.53 2.22 4.53
CA TRP A 201 -7.58 1.70 5.52
C TRP A 201 -6.89 0.46 4.97
N ASP A 202 -5.60 0.35 5.21
CA ASP A 202 -4.86 -0.88 4.95
C ASP A 202 -5.02 -1.80 6.17
N ASN A 203 -5.71 -2.91 5.97
CA ASN A 203 -5.90 -3.93 6.99
C ASN A 203 -4.94 -5.11 6.78
N SER A 204 -3.87 -4.94 5.99
CA SER A 204 -2.91 -6.00 5.76
C SER A 204 -2.14 -6.30 7.04
N VAL A 205 -2.21 -7.52 7.52
CA VAL A 205 -1.45 -8.00 8.68
C VAL A 205 0.04 -8.26 8.35
N ASN A 206 0.43 -8.16 7.09
CA ASN A 206 1.78 -8.52 6.68
C ASN A 206 2.82 -7.51 7.18
N ASP A 207 2.52 -6.21 7.15
CA ASP A 207 3.44 -5.19 7.64
C ASP A 207 3.62 -5.25 9.17
N ALA A 208 2.56 -5.62 9.90
CA ALA A 208 2.67 -5.86 11.34
C ALA A 208 3.61 -7.04 11.65
N LYS A 209 3.49 -8.14 10.90
CA LYS A 209 4.36 -9.32 11.04
C LYS A 209 5.82 -9.03 10.69
N ASP A 210 6.07 -8.23 9.66
CA ASP A 210 7.42 -7.84 9.24
C ASP A 210 8.14 -7.03 10.33
N ASN A 211 7.37 -6.39 11.22
CA ASN A 211 7.88 -5.64 12.37
C ASN A 211 7.69 -6.38 13.72
N GLY A 212 7.28 -7.64 13.68
CA GLY A 212 7.13 -8.48 14.88
C GLY A 212 5.90 -8.17 15.72
N LEU A 213 4.89 -7.51 15.17
CA LEU A 213 3.62 -7.20 15.83
C LEU A 213 2.50 -8.11 15.31
N ASP A 214 1.59 -8.49 16.18
CA ASP A 214 0.43 -9.34 15.85
C ASP A 214 -0.77 -8.50 15.38
N GLU A 215 -0.77 -7.21 15.63
CA GLU A 215 -1.85 -6.28 15.28
C GLU A 215 -1.53 -5.49 14.01
N PRO A 216 -2.50 -5.30 13.11
CA PRO A 216 -2.33 -4.46 11.94
C PRO A 216 -2.17 -3.00 12.38
N TYR A 217 -1.24 -2.29 11.74
CA TYR A 217 -1.11 -0.85 11.90
C TYR A 217 -2.33 -0.13 11.31
N ASN A 218 -2.63 1.04 11.85
CA ASN A 218 -3.64 1.94 11.30
C ASN A 218 -3.08 2.71 10.09
N ASP A 219 -2.57 1.97 9.12
CA ASP A 219 -2.11 2.54 7.87
C ASP A 219 -3.29 2.80 6.94
N LEU A 220 -3.17 3.82 6.14
CA LEU A 220 -4.15 4.13 5.12
C LEU A 220 -3.49 4.23 3.75
N ARG A 221 -4.30 4.01 2.72
CA ARG A 221 -3.90 4.14 1.33
C ARG A 221 -4.28 5.53 0.84
N VAL A 222 -3.28 6.25 0.33
CA VAL A 222 -3.40 7.59 -0.23
C VAL A 222 -3.29 7.49 -1.74
N GLY A 223 -4.36 7.81 -2.45
CA GLY A 223 -4.36 7.89 -3.92
C GLY A 223 -3.78 9.24 -4.34
N GLY A 224 -2.60 9.23 -4.99
CA GLY A 224 -1.91 10.45 -5.42
C GLY A 224 -2.06 10.74 -6.91
N VAL A 225 -1.99 9.70 -7.76
CA VAL A 225 -1.98 9.87 -9.22
C VAL A 225 -2.87 8.82 -9.88
N GLY A 226 -3.58 9.20 -10.92
CA GLY A 226 -4.42 8.30 -11.70
C GLY A 226 -5.90 8.52 -11.48
N ASN A 227 -6.73 7.57 -11.93
CA ASN A 227 -8.18 7.74 -11.92
C ASN A 227 -8.77 7.27 -10.60
N TYR A 228 -9.45 8.18 -9.89
CA TYR A 228 -10.15 7.88 -8.64
C TYR A 228 -11.31 8.86 -8.41
N PHE A 229 -11.83 8.88 -7.18
CA PHE A 229 -12.90 9.77 -6.75
C PHE A 229 -12.35 10.89 -5.88
N ILE A 230 -12.91 12.11 -6.04
CA ILE A 230 -12.70 13.21 -5.09
C ILE A 230 -14.02 13.49 -4.40
N ARG A 231 -13.97 13.70 -3.08
CA ARG A 231 -15.09 14.14 -2.26
C ARG A 231 -15.19 15.65 -2.33
N ILE A 232 -16.27 16.14 -2.92
CA ILE A 232 -16.56 17.56 -3.13
C ILE A 232 -17.45 18.07 -2.00
N LYS A 233 -17.26 19.31 -1.57
CA LYS A 233 -18.08 19.94 -0.53
C LYS A 233 -19.56 20.05 -0.94
N SER A 234 -20.44 20.08 0.05
CA SER A 234 -21.87 20.33 -0.17
C SER A 234 -22.13 21.66 -0.89
N GLY A 235 -23.04 21.63 -1.84
CA GLY A 235 -23.46 22.82 -2.57
C GLY A 235 -22.48 23.34 -3.64
N GLU A 236 -21.34 22.68 -3.84
CA GLU A 236 -20.42 23.03 -4.92
C GLU A 236 -20.98 22.56 -6.27
N THR A 237 -20.81 23.36 -7.29
CA THR A 237 -21.10 22.98 -8.68
C THR A 237 -19.80 22.65 -9.39
N VAL A 238 -19.72 21.49 -10.01
CA VAL A 238 -18.53 21.03 -10.75
C VAL A 238 -18.86 20.82 -12.22
N ALA A 239 -17.90 21.11 -13.09
CA ALA A 239 -17.94 20.81 -14.51
C ALA A 239 -16.80 19.88 -14.93
N ILE A 240 -16.95 19.20 -16.07
CA ILE A 240 -15.87 18.41 -16.66
C ILE A 240 -14.72 19.37 -16.99
N GLY A 241 -13.52 19.01 -16.52
CA GLY A 241 -12.32 19.82 -16.73
C GLY A 241 -11.94 20.72 -15.56
N ASP A 242 -12.84 20.94 -14.60
CA ASP A 242 -12.52 21.72 -13.39
C ASP A 242 -11.37 21.10 -12.62
N LEU A 243 -10.44 21.95 -12.19
CA LEU A 243 -9.41 21.60 -11.23
C LEU A 243 -9.97 21.71 -9.82
N VAL A 244 -9.55 20.80 -8.95
CA VAL A 244 -10.01 20.71 -7.54
C VAL A 244 -8.85 21.00 -6.60
N GLU A 245 -9.12 21.83 -5.59
CA GLU A 245 -8.22 22.10 -4.46
C GLU A 245 -8.94 21.81 -3.13
N SER A 246 -8.19 21.73 -2.03
CA SER A 246 -8.78 21.52 -0.70
C SER A 246 -9.67 22.69 -0.29
N ASN A 247 -10.83 22.38 0.28
CA ASN A 247 -11.71 23.34 0.94
C ASN A 247 -11.28 23.64 2.40
N GLY A 248 -10.42 22.79 3.00
CA GLY A 248 -9.96 22.93 4.38
C GLY A 248 -10.76 22.15 5.42
N ASP A 249 -11.56 21.18 4.98
CA ASP A 249 -12.35 20.28 5.82
C ASP A 249 -12.34 18.83 5.32
N GLY A 250 -11.32 18.50 4.55
CA GLY A 250 -11.20 17.20 3.88
C GLY A 250 -12.03 17.07 2.61
N THR A 251 -12.85 18.06 2.25
CA THR A 251 -13.57 18.09 0.98
C THR A 251 -12.82 18.94 -0.05
N GLY A 252 -13.14 18.74 -1.31
CA GLY A 252 -12.65 19.54 -2.42
C GLY A 252 -13.63 20.68 -2.80
N LYS A 253 -13.08 21.74 -3.34
CA LYS A 253 -13.80 22.81 -4.05
C LYS A 253 -13.17 23.03 -5.41
N VAL A 254 -13.90 23.63 -6.33
CA VAL A 254 -13.35 24.04 -7.62
C VAL A 254 -12.25 25.09 -7.41
N GLN A 255 -11.11 24.88 -8.05
CA GLN A 255 -10.00 25.83 -8.05
C GLN A 255 -10.39 27.06 -8.88
N SER A 256 -9.98 28.24 -8.44
CA SER A 256 -10.38 29.51 -9.08
C SER A 256 -9.71 29.79 -10.43
N ASP A 257 -8.68 29.03 -10.78
CA ASP A 257 -7.95 29.13 -12.05
C ASP A 257 -7.78 27.73 -12.68
N ASP A 258 -7.42 27.67 -13.94
CA ASP A 258 -7.23 26.44 -14.73
C ASP A 258 -5.77 25.99 -14.84
N ILE A 259 -4.89 26.48 -13.94
CA ILE A 259 -3.47 26.15 -13.91
C ILE A 259 -3.21 25.09 -12.85
N ILE A 260 -2.61 23.96 -13.23
CA ILE A 260 -2.17 22.92 -12.29
C ILE A 260 -1.05 23.50 -11.42
N ARG A 261 -1.27 23.43 -10.11
CA ARG A 261 -0.35 23.94 -9.07
C ARG A 261 -0.10 22.89 -8.01
N SER A 262 0.82 23.16 -7.09
CA SER A 262 1.07 22.28 -5.93
C SER A 262 -0.14 22.06 -5.01
N LYS A 263 -1.18 22.89 -5.11
CA LYS A 263 -2.44 22.76 -4.38
C LYS A 263 -3.52 21.96 -5.14
N THR A 264 -3.29 21.64 -6.42
CA THR A 264 -4.26 20.94 -7.25
C THR A 264 -4.28 19.47 -6.89
N VAL A 265 -5.44 18.98 -6.45
CA VAL A 265 -5.65 17.57 -6.11
C VAL A 265 -5.92 16.72 -7.35
N GLY A 266 -6.72 17.25 -8.27
CA GLY A 266 -7.08 16.54 -9.49
C GLY A 266 -7.97 17.34 -10.41
N LYS A 267 -8.36 16.71 -11.53
CA LYS A 267 -9.22 17.29 -12.57
C LYS A 267 -10.48 16.44 -12.71
N ILE A 268 -11.64 17.06 -12.68
CA ILE A 268 -12.94 16.38 -12.82
C ILE A 268 -13.06 15.77 -14.21
N THR A 269 -13.41 14.50 -14.28
CA THR A 269 -13.62 13.77 -15.53
C THR A 269 -15.09 13.40 -15.77
N SER A 270 -15.91 13.42 -14.73
CA SER A 270 -17.35 13.22 -14.82
C SER A 270 -18.08 13.99 -13.73
N THR A 271 -19.19 14.60 -14.07
CA THR A 271 -20.10 15.28 -13.13
C THR A 271 -21.14 14.33 -12.52
N ASN A 272 -21.13 13.05 -12.93
CA ASN A 272 -22.02 12.05 -12.35
C ASN A 272 -21.67 11.83 -10.88
N VAL A 273 -22.63 12.12 -9.99
CA VAL A 273 -22.48 11.88 -8.56
C VAL A 273 -22.60 10.40 -8.28
N ILE A 274 -21.52 9.80 -7.80
CA ILE A 274 -21.45 8.38 -7.48
C ILE A 274 -22.09 8.09 -6.13
N LYS A 275 -21.91 9.01 -5.19
CA LYS A 275 -22.43 8.92 -3.83
C LYS A 275 -22.55 10.30 -3.21
N THR A 276 -23.66 10.53 -2.50
CA THR A 276 -23.81 11.68 -1.59
C THR A 276 -23.78 11.17 -0.16
N TYR A 277 -23.00 11.86 0.68
CA TYR A 277 -22.88 11.57 2.10
C TYR A 277 -23.90 12.36 2.93
N SER A 278 -24.08 11.96 4.21
CA SER A 278 -25.05 12.59 5.10
C SER A 278 -24.78 14.06 5.39
N ASP A 279 -23.55 14.53 5.23
CA ASP A 279 -23.15 15.93 5.35
C ASP A 279 -23.37 16.75 4.06
N GLY A 280 -23.97 16.14 3.05
CA GLY A 280 -24.23 16.74 1.75
C GLY A 280 -23.01 16.77 0.81
N SER A 281 -21.82 16.38 1.24
CA SER A 281 -20.69 16.21 0.35
C SER A 281 -20.91 15.04 -0.59
N PHE A 282 -20.26 15.05 -1.76
CA PHE A 282 -20.51 14.05 -2.79
C PHE A 282 -19.23 13.62 -3.51
N LEU A 283 -19.26 12.42 -4.10
CA LEU A 283 -18.16 11.87 -4.89
C LEU A 283 -18.38 12.06 -6.38
N VAL A 284 -17.35 12.53 -7.07
CA VAL A 284 -17.22 12.54 -8.53
C VAL A 284 -15.91 11.94 -8.98
N THR A 285 -15.86 11.44 -10.20
CA THR A 285 -14.61 10.91 -10.77
C THR A 285 -13.66 12.03 -11.18
N ALA A 286 -12.39 11.78 -10.93
CA ALA A 286 -11.31 12.71 -11.29
C ALA A 286 -10.02 11.95 -11.64
N VAL A 287 -9.18 12.59 -12.43
CA VAL A 287 -7.76 12.22 -12.54
C VAL A 287 -6.98 13.00 -11.50
N LEU A 288 -6.29 12.29 -10.61
CA LEU A 288 -5.51 12.85 -9.51
C LEU A 288 -4.12 13.30 -10.00
N TYR A 289 -3.63 14.38 -9.43
CA TYR A 289 -2.30 14.97 -9.71
C TYR A 289 -1.48 15.20 -8.44
N ALA A 290 -2.05 14.92 -7.27
CA ALA A 290 -1.38 15.08 -5.99
C ALA A 290 -0.48 13.87 -5.72
N GLY A 291 0.81 14.00 -6.03
CA GLY A 291 1.82 12.97 -5.82
C GLY A 291 3.22 13.51 -6.00
#